data_3355cc241e8c94294557fd3625a54bcc
#
_entry.id   3355cc241e8c94294557fd3625a54bcc
#
_cell.length_a   1.000
_cell.length_b   1.000
_cell.length_c   1.000
_cell.angle_alpha   90.00
_cell.angle_beta   90.00
_cell.angle_gamma   90.00
#
_symmetry.space_group_name_H-M   'P 1'
#
loop_
_entity.id
_entity.type
_entity.pdbx_description
1 polymer ?
#
loop_
_entity_poly.entity_id
_entity_poly.type
_entity_poly.pdbx_seq_one_letter_code
_entity_poly.pdbx_strand_id
1 'polypeptide(L)'
;SLNPAPYKSIMGLEHLDKVVDIDQSPIGRTPRSNPATYTGLFTPIRELFAATQEARSRGYSVGRFSFNVKGGRCEACEGDGVIKVAMHFLPDVYVPCDVCHGERYNRETLEIRYKGKNISQVLNMTVEDAFAFFESVPSLARKLQTLMAVGLSYITLGQAATTLSGGEAQRVKLARELAKRDTGKTLYILDEPTTGLHFHDIAQLLAVLNQLRDHGNTIVIIEHNLDVIKTADWLIDMGYEGGDGGGEVVAGVLHYLFGVRLELKGAA
;
A
#
# COMPACT_ATOMS: atom_id res chain seq x y z
N SER A 1 1.10 -9.38 20.26
CA SER A 1 2.12 -10.26 19.65
C SER A 1 1.77 -11.70 19.99
N LEU A 2 1.68 -12.56 19.01
CA LEU A 2 1.55 -14.00 19.21
C LEU A 2 2.89 -14.53 19.73
N ASN A 3 2.85 -15.46 20.70
CA ASN A 3 4.06 -16.17 21.08
C ASN A 3 4.51 -17.04 19.88
N PRO A 4 5.80 -17.02 19.50
CA PRO A 4 6.29 -17.87 18.42
C PRO A 4 6.09 -19.34 18.78
N ALA A 5 5.76 -20.16 17.77
CA ALA A 5 5.78 -21.61 17.95
C ALA A 5 7.19 -22.10 18.36
N PRO A 6 7.28 -23.21 19.09
CA PRO A 6 8.57 -23.77 19.49
C PRO A 6 9.43 -24.08 18.25
N TYR A 7 10.68 -23.66 18.25
CA TYR A 7 11.67 -23.96 17.20
C TYR A 7 13.00 -24.34 17.83
N LYS A 8 13.79 -25.14 17.12
CA LYS A 8 15.11 -25.59 17.63
C LYS A 8 16.18 -24.53 17.41
N SER A 9 16.27 -23.99 16.21
CA SER A 9 17.26 -22.97 15.85
C SER A 9 16.86 -22.26 14.56
N ILE A 10 17.34 -21.04 14.40
CA ILE A 10 17.25 -20.27 13.15
C ILE A 10 18.69 -19.84 12.84
N MET A 11 19.16 -20.11 11.62
CA MET A 11 20.48 -19.69 11.13
C MET A 11 20.31 -18.63 10.04
N GLY A 12 21.30 -17.77 9.85
CA GLY A 12 21.30 -16.73 8.80
C GLY A 12 20.68 -15.39 9.25
N LEU A 13 20.27 -15.25 10.51
CA LEU A 13 19.73 -13.98 11.04
C LEU A 13 20.76 -12.84 10.97
N GLU A 14 22.02 -13.14 10.99
CA GLU A 14 23.13 -12.19 10.86
C GLU A 14 23.19 -11.51 9.48
N HIS A 15 22.52 -12.07 8.48
CA HIS A 15 22.42 -11.50 7.14
C HIS A 15 21.24 -10.53 6.98
N LEU A 16 20.36 -10.44 7.98
CA LEU A 16 19.15 -9.65 7.95
C LEU A 16 19.20 -8.55 9.02
N ASP A 17 18.79 -7.34 8.66
CA ASP A 17 18.65 -6.22 9.59
C ASP A 17 17.19 -5.86 9.88
N LYS A 18 16.26 -6.31 9.03
CA LYS A 18 14.84 -5.97 9.13
C LYS A 18 13.97 -7.06 8.52
N VAL A 19 12.81 -7.28 9.12
CA VAL A 19 11.71 -8.06 8.54
C VAL A 19 10.54 -7.15 8.24
N VAL A 20 9.97 -7.28 7.06
CA VAL A 20 8.79 -6.53 6.61
C VAL A 20 7.74 -7.54 6.18
N ASP A 21 6.73 -7.68 7.00
CA ASP A 21 5.55 -8.50 6.71
C ASP A 21 4.50 -7.62 5.99
N ILE A 22 4.10 -8.04 4.79
CA ILE A 22 3.18 -7.32 3.92
C ILE A 22 1.95 -8.20 3.69
N ASP A 23 1.06 -8.17 4.67
CA ASP A 23 -0.21 -8.89 4.68
C ASP A 23 -1.35 -8.11 3.98
N GLN A 24 -2.49 -8.77 3.81
CA GLN A 24 -3.70 -8.21 3.20
C GLN A 24 -4.59 -7.43 4.19
N SER A 25 -4.14 -7.19 5.43
CA SER A 25 -4.92 -6.43 6.40
C SER A 25 -5.11 -4.96 5.96
N PRO A 26 -6.23 -4.32 6.32
CA PRO A 26 -6.50 -2.94 5.92
C PRO A 26 -5.39 -1.96 6.35
N ILE A 27 -5.10 -0.96 5.54
CA ILE A 27 -4.15 0.12 5.87
C ILE A 27 -4.69 1.11 6.91
N GLY A 28 -5.92 0.92 7.35
CA GLY A 28 -6.58 1.70 8.40
C GLY A 28 -8.03 1.29 8.56
N ARG A 29 -8.63 1.69 9.69
CA ARG A 29 -9.99 1.27 10.08
C ARG A 29 -11.02 2.40 10.00
N THR A 30 -10.62 3.58 9.55
CA THR A 30 -11.50 4.76 9.49
C THR A 30 -11.53 5.34 8.08
N PRO A 31 -12.60 6.06 7.68
CA PRO A 31 -12.69 6.74 6.39
C PRO A 31 -11.57 7.77 6.14
N ARG A 32 -10.90 8.25 7.20
CA ARG A 32 -9.75 9.18 7.12
C ARG A 32 -8.45 8.52 6.72
N SER A 33 -8.33 7.21 6.91
CA SER A 33 -7.19 6.44 6.41
C SER A 33 -7.35 6.24 4.90
N ASN A 34 -6.32 6.57 4.15
CA ASN A 34 -6.32 6.49 2.69
C ASN A 34 -4.88 6.30 2.14
N PRO A 35 -4.70 5.99 0.86
CA PRO A 35 -3.38 5.82 0.25
C PRO A 35 -2.46 7.03 0.46
N ALA A 36 -2.96 8.27 0.31
CA ALA A 36 -2.14 9.47 0.48
C ALA A 36 -1.61 9.63 1.92
N THR A 37 -2.43 9.34 2.93
CA THR A 37 -1.99 9.41 4.35
C THR A 37 -1.03 8.29 4.68
N TYR A 38 -1.31 7.07 4.24
CA TYR A 38 -0.52 5.89 4.56
C TYR A 38 0.89 5.94 3.96
N THR A 39 1.03 6.36 2.70
CA THR A 39 2.32 6.47 2.00
C THR A 39 3.08 7.75 2.34
N GLY A 40 2.46 8.66 3.12
CA GLY A 40 3.05 9.95 3.46
C GLY A 40 3.10 10.93 2.28
N LEU A 41 2.24 10.78 1.27
CA LEU A 41 2.03 11.76 0.19
C LEU A 41 1.29 13.00 0.70
N PHE A 42 0.41 12.82 1.68
CA PHE A 42 -0.50 13.88 2.10
C PHE A 42 0.20 15.06 2.77
N THR A 43 1.30 14.85 3.49
CA THR A 43 2.04 15.95 4.14
C THR A 43 2.63 16.92 3.12
N PRO A 44 3.45 16.51 2.13
CA PRO A 44 3.96 17.44 1.12
C PRO A 44 2.85 18.05 0.25
N ILE A 45 1.73 17.36 0.01
CA ILE A 45 0.56 17.97 -0.67
C ILE A 45 0.03 19.15 0.15
N ARG A 46 -0.20 18.99 1.46
CA ARG A 46 -0.67 20.08 2.33
C ARG A 46 0.32 21.26 2.38
N GLU A 47 1.61 20.98 2.37
CA GLU A 47 2.66 21.99 2.32
C GLU A 47 2.60 22.83 1.04
N LEU A 48 2.35 22.19 -0.12
CA LEU A 48 2.15 22.90 -1.39
C LEU A 48 0.95 23.84 -1.33
N PHE A 49 -0.18 23.40 -0.77
CA PHE A 49 -1.36 24.25 -0.63
C PHE A 49 -1.11 25.43 0.33
N ALA A 50 -0.46 25.18 1.46
CA ALA A 50 -0.10 26.24 2.42
C ALA A 50 0.90 27.24 1.84
N ALA A 51 1.72 26.82 0.88
CA ALA A 51 2.70 27.68 0.21
C ALA A 51 2.09 28.57 -0.88
N THR A 52 0.83 28.38 -1.27
CA THR A 52 0.17 29.25 -2.25
C THR A 52 0.06 30.68 -1.74
N GLN A 53 0.08 31.65 -2.66
CA GLN A 53 -0.03 33.06 -2.31
C GLN A 53 -1.34 33.36 -1.55
N GLU A 54 -2.44 32.77 -1.99
CA GLU A 54 -3.75 32.97 -1.38
C GLU A 54 -3.82 32.37 0.04
N ALA A 55 -3.28 31.17 0.27
CA ALA A 55 -3.22 30.59 1.60
C ALA A 55 -2.40 31.46 2.57
N ARG A 56 -1.26 31.96 2.10
CA ARG A 56 -0.41 32.87 2.91
C ARG A 56 -1.12 34.19 3.24
N SER A 57 -1.81 34.79 2.28
CA SER A 57 -2.53 36.06 2.50
C SER A 57 -3.67 35.89 3.51
N ARG A 58 -4.28 34.70 3.59
CA ARG A 58 -5.30 34.37 4.58
C ARG A 58 -4.74 33.83 5.91
N GLY A 59 -3.41 33.72 6.07
CA GLY A 59 -2.77 33.16 7.25
C GLY A 59 -3.02 31.65 7.44
N TYR A 60 -3.27 30.90 6.37
CA TYR A 60 -3.53 29.47 6.41
C TYR A 60 -2.22 28.67 6.52
N SER A 61 -2.07 27.96 7.61
CA SER A 61 -0.94 27.03 7.83
C SER A 61 -1.23 25.64 7.24
N VAL A 62 -0.22 24.78 7.24
CA VAL A 62 -0.34 23.37 6.79
C VAL A 62 -1.46 22.60 7.50
N GLY A 63 -1.74 22.95 8.78
CA GLY A 63 -2.83 22.36 9.55
C GLY A 63 -4.21 22.62 8.97
N ARG A 64 -4.41 23.77 8.31
CA ARG A 64 -5.68 24.12 7.63
C ARG A 64 -6.10 23.09 6.59
N PHE A 65 -5.13 22.49 5.92
CA PHE A 65 -5.33 21.48 4.86
C PHE A 65 -5.36 20.05 5.39
N SER A 66 -5.43 19.85 6.70
CA SER A 66 -5.60 18.53 7.32
C SER A 66 -7.08 18.28 7.64
N PHE A 67 -7.65 17.20 7.14
CA PHE A 67 -9.00 16.78 7.53
C PHE A 67 -9.04 16.14 8.93
N ASN A 68 -7.89 15.94 9.59
CA ASN A 68 -7.82 15.43 10.96
C ASN A 68 -7.82 16.53 12.03
N VAL A 69 -7.66 17.79 11.64
CA VAL A 69 -7.51 18.95 12.55
C VAL A 69 -8.64 19.93 12.33
N LYS A 70 -9.16 20.50 13.41
CA LYS A 70 -10.18 21.56 13.35
C LYS A 70 -9.65 22.80 12.61
N GLY A 71 -10.56 23.54 12.01
CA GLY A 71 -10.29 24.81 11.34
C GLY A 71 -10.44 24.76 9.83
N GLY A 72 -9.98 23.71 9.14
CA GLY A 72 -10.13 23.58 7.68
C GLY A 72 -11.03 22.45 7.24
N ARG A 73 -11.28 21.48 8.11
CA ARG A 73 -12.15 20.34 7.82
C ARG A 73 -13.63 20.73 7.90
N CYS A 74 -14.47 19.92 7.28
CA CYS A 74 -15.92 19.97 7.52
C CYS A 74 -16.19 19.48 8.94
N GLU A 75 -16.81 20.31 9.78
CA GLU A 75 -17.09 19.94 11.18
C GLU A 75 -18.31 19.01 11.31
N ALA A 76 -19.22 18.98 10.31
CA ALA A 76 -20.37 18.08 10.33
C ALA A 76 -19.99 16.60 10.25
N CYS A 77 -18.99 16.26 9.41
CA CYS A 77 -18.44 14.90 9.30
C CYS A 77 -17.05 14.77 9.91
N GLU A 78 -16.56 15.78 10.59
CA GLU A 78 -15.24 15.84 11.18
C GLU A 78 -14.07 15.47 10.25
N GLY A 79 -14.25 15.72 8.94
CA GLY A 79 -13.27 15.43 7.91
C GLY A 79 -13.36 14.01 7.32
N ASP A 80 -14.33 13.20 7.73
CA ASP A 80 -14.54 11.86 7.18
C ASP A 80 -15.07 11.89 5.73
N GLY A 81 -15.76 13.00 5.34
CA GLY A 81 -16.45 13.12 4.07
C GLY A 81 -17.77 12.32 4.02
N VAL A 82 -17.95 11.42 4.96
CA VAL A 82 -19.13 10.55 5.09
C VAL A 82 -19.65 10.59 6.52
N ILE A 83 -20.93 10.24 6.68
CA ILE A 83 -21.59 10.08 7.98
C ILE A 83 -21.88 8.59 8.16
N LYS A 84 -21.48 8.06 9.30
CA LYS A 84 -21.76 6.68 9.67
C LYS A 84 -23.18 6.56 10.17
N VAL A 85 -23.99 5.74 9.50
CA VAL A 85 -25.34 5.36 9.94
C VAL A 85 -25.25 3.98 10.58
N ALA A 86 -25.38 3.94 11.91
CA ALA A 86 -25.36 2.68 12.64
C ALA A 86 -26.67 1.89 12.43
N MET A 87 -26.56 0.63 12.08
CA MET A 87 -27.68 -0.28 11.91
C MET A 87 -27.62 -1.38 12.97
N HIS A 88 -28.71 -1.60 13.72
CA HIS A 88 -28.70 -2.50 14.89
C HIS A 88 -28.39 -3.98 14.57
N PHE A 89 -28.68 -4.45 13.35
CA PHE A 89 -28.50 -5.87 12.96
C PHE A 89 -27.77 -6.05 11.62
N LEU A 90 -27.32 -4.96 10.99
CA LEU A 90 -26.60 -4.95 9.73
C LEU A 90 -25.29 -4.20 9.88
N PRO A 91 -24.31 -4.42 9.00
CA PRO A 91 -23.08 -3.61 8.96
C PRO A 91 -23.41 -2.13 8.84
N ASP A 92 -22.63 -1.30 9.50
CA ASP A 92 -22.74 0.15 9.43
C ASP A 92 -22.63 0.64 7.98
N VAL A 93 -23.53 1.56 7.59
CA VAL A 93 -23.53 2.18 6.26
C VAL A 93 -22.91 3.57 6.34
N TYR A 94 -22.06 3.89 5.37
CA TYR A 94 -21.47 5.22 5.23
C TYR A 94 -22.13 5.95 4.08
N VAL A 95 -22.75 7.10 4.39
CA VAL A 95 -23.38 7.99 3.40
C VAL A 95 -22.57 9.27 3.24
N PRO A 96 -22.52 9.88 2.03
CA PRO A 96 -21.86 11.17 1.84
C PRO A 96 -22.40 12.21 2.82
N CYS A 97 -21.53 13.07 3.34
CA CYS A 97 -21.94 14.15 4.23
C CYS A 97 -22.75 15.22 3.46
N ASP A 98 -23.95 15.54 3.92
CA ASP A 98 -24.84 16.52 3.26
C ASP A 98 -24.28 17.94 3.25
N VAL A 99 -23.35 18.27 4.17
CA VAL A 99 -22.74 19.61 4.28
C VAL A 99 -21.58 19.78 3.31
N CYS A 100 -20.67 18.82 3.22
CA CYS A 100 -19.49 18.91 2.36
C CYS A 100 -19.55 18.04 1.11
N HIS A 101 -20.61 17.28 0.92
CA HIS A 101 -20.82 16.41 -0.24
C HIS A 101 -19.64 15.47 -0.55
N GLY A 102 -19.00 14.98 0.52
CA GLY A 102 -17.82 14.10 0.40
C GLY A 102 -16.46 14.82 0.32
N GLU A 103 -16.43 16.15 0.22
CA GLU A 103 -15.21 16.92 0.01
C GLU A 103 -14.29 17.02 1.25
N ARG A 104 -14.78 16.65 2.45
CA ARG A 104 -14.02 16.59 3.72
C ARG A 104 -13.65 17.95 4.34
N TYR A 105 -13.71 19.05 3.61
CA TYR A 105 -13.27 20.39 4.00
C TYR A 105 -14.42 21.39 4.03
N ASN A 106 -14.20 22.47 4.74
CA ASN A 106 -15.10 23.62 4.68
C ASN A 106 -14.86 24.45 3.40
N ARG A 107 -15.84 25.30 3.07
CA ARG A 107 -15.86 26.09 1.83
C ARG A 107 -14.60 26.96 1.68
N GLU A 108 -14.18 27.64 2.73
CA GLU A 108 -13.05 28.58 2.71
C GLU A 108 -11.73 27.86 2.41
N THR A 109 -11.55 26.61 2.87
CA THR A 109 -10.37 25.79 2.54
C THR A 109 -10.40 25.34 1.08
N LEU A 110 -11.59 25.02 0.55
CA LEU A 110 -11.76 24.58 -0.84
C LEU A 110 -11.58 25.70 -1.86
N GLU A 111 -11.63 26.98 -1.43
CA GLU A 111 -11.32 28.12 -2.30
C GLU A 111 -9.83 28.16 -2.68
N ILE A 112 -8.94 27.64 -1.83
CA ILE A 112 -7.51 27.61 -2.10
C ILE A 112 -7.20 26.61 -3.21
N ARG A 113 -6.46 27.06 -4.22
CA ARG A 113 -6.12 26.26 -5.40
C ARG A 113 -4.61 26.19 -5.63
N TYR A 114 -4.15 24.98 -5.95
CA TYR A 114 -2.80 24.73 -6.45
C TYR A 114 -2.91 24.19 -7.88
N LYS A 115 -2.27 24.82 -8.86
CA LYS A 115 -2.43 24.50 -10.29
C LYS A 115 -3.91 24.33 -10.73
N GLY A 116 -4.80 25.21 -10.22
CA GLY A 116 -6.22 25.20 -10.57
C GLY A 116 -7.10 24.19 -9.83
N LYS A 117 -6.55 23.31 -9.03
CA LYS A 117 -7.28 22.28 -8.26
C LYS A 117 -7.30 22.60 -6.77
N ASN A 118 -8.43 22.38 -6.09
CA ASN A 118 -8.50 22.42 -4.63
C ASN A 118 -8.00 21.08 -4.03
N ILE A 119 -7.81 21.04 -2.71
CA ILE A 119 -7.25 19.87 -2.04
C ILE A 119 -8.16 18.63 -2.12
N SER A 120 -9.48 18.81 -2.12
CA SER A 120 -10.44 17.71 -2.31
C SER A 120 -10.33 17.12 -3.72
N GLN A 121 -10.24 17.96 -4.74
CA GLN A 121 -10.03 17.53 -6.12
C GLN A 121 -8.73 16.77 -6.31
N VAL A 122 -7.66 17.17 -5.61
CA VAL A 122 -6.38 16.45 -5.62
C VAL A 122 -6.50 15.08 -4.95
N LEU A 123 -7.21 14.98 -3.82
CA LEU A 123 -7.45 13.69 -3.17
C LEU A 123 -8.30 12.73 -4.02
N ASN A 124 -9.15 13.27 -4.87
CA ASN A 124 -9.99 12.50 -5.80
C ASN A 124 -9.28 12.13 -7.12
N MET A 125 -8.06 12.58 -7.35
CA MET A 125 -7.26 12.14 -8.49
C MET A 125 -6.88 10.67 -8.33
N THR A 126 -6.83 9.95 -9.46
CA THR A 126 -6.14 8.66 -9.52
C THR A 126 -4.65 8.83 -9.27
N VAL A 127 -3.97 7.76 -8.92
CA VAL A 127 -2.49 7.80 -8.75
C VAL A 127 -1.82 8.25 -10.05
N GLU A 128 -2.32 7.80 -11.21
CA GLU A 128 -1.81 8.18 -12.53
C GLU A 128 -1.98 9.68 -12.81
N ASP A 129 -3.19 10.21 -12.61
CA ASP A 129 -3.47 11.64 -12.78
C ASP A 129 -2.64 12.51 -11.84
N ALA A 130 -2.50 12.05 -10.57
CA ALA A 130 -1.70 12.73 -9.58
C ALA A 130 -0.20 12.71 -9.93
N PHE A 131 0.30 11.63 -10.53
CA PHE A 131 1.68 11.54 -10.99
C PHE A 131 1.95 12.60 -12.07
N ALA A 132 1.09 12.71 -13.07
CA ALA A 132 1.19 13.76 -14.10
C ALA A 132 1.06 15.17 -13.50
N PHE A 133 0.13 15.37 -12.55
CA PHE A 133 -0.11 16.66 -11.91
C PHE A 133 1.09 17.14 -11.06
N PHE A 134 1.76 16.22 -10.36
CA PHE A 134 2.90 16.50 -9.47
C PHE A 134 4.27 16.18 -10.07
N GLU A 135 4.37 15.98 -11.37
CA GLU A 135 5.63 15.64 -12.07
C GLU A 135 6.79 16.59 -11.69
N SER A 136 6.50 17.90 -11.56
CA SER A 136 7.48 18.91 -11.15
C SER A 136 7.88 18.90 -9.68
N VAL A 137 7.32 17.99 -8.87
CA VAL A 137 7.60 17.86 -7.42
C VAL A 137 8.25 16.50 -7.14
N PRO A 138 9.58 16.39 -7.15
CA PRO A 138 10.29 15.10 -7.13
C PRO A 138 9.93 14.21 -5.93
N SER A 139 9.66 14.80 -4.77
CA SER A 139 9.29 14.06 -3.55
C SER A 139 7.93 13.37 -3.65
N LEU A 140 6.97 13.98 -4.38
CA LEU A 140 5.67 13.39 -4.67
C LEU A 140 5.75 12.42 -5.84
N ALA A 141 6.38 12.84 -6.94
CA ALA A 141 6.52 12.03 -8.15
C ALA A 141 7.12 10.64 -7.85
N ARG A 142 8.21 10.58 -7.06
CA ARG A 142 8.84 9.31 -6.67
C ARG A 142 7.90 8.38 -5.92
N LYS A 143 7.12 8.89 -4.95
CA LYS A 143 6.17 8.06 -4.19
C LYS A 143 4.98 7.62 -5.04
N LEU A 144 4.50 8.47 -5.94
CA LEU A 144 3.43 8.12 -6.88
C LEU A 144 3.90 7.05 -7.87
N GLN A 145 5.15 7.15 -8.33
CA GLN A 145 5.77 6.16 -9.19
C GLN A 145 5.83 4.77 -8.51
N THR A 146 6.13 4.69 -7.20
CA THR A 146 6.10 3.39 -6.48
C THR A 146 4.70 2.79 -6.41
N LEU A 147 3.65 3.62 -6.26
CA LEU A 147 2.27 3.15 -6.32
C LEU A 147 1.89 2.63 -7.72
N MET A 148 2.32 3.32 -8.78
CA MET A 148 2.10 2.86 -10.16
C MET A 148 2.84 1.55 -10.43
N ALA A 149 4.09 1.44 -9.97
CA ALA A 149 4.93 0.25 -10.18
C ALA A 149 4.36 -1.03 -9.56
N VAL A 150 3.52 -0.91 -8.52
CA VAL A 150 2.81 -2.05 -7.91
C VAL A 150 1.39 -2.26 -8.47
N GLY A 151 1.05 -1.64 -9.62
CA GLY A 151 -0.24 -1.82 -10.29
C GLY A 151 -1.41 -1.07 -9.62
N LEU A 152 -1.17 0.07 -8.98
CA LEU A 152 -2.19 0.89 -8.31
C LEU A 152 -2.45 2.23 -9.00
N SER A 153 -2.28 2.32 -10.32
CA SER A 153 -2.50 3.55 -11.09
C SER A 153 -3.93 4.08 -11.01
N TYR A 154 -4.90 3.20 -10.86
CA TYR A 154 -6.34 3.47 -10.93
C TYR A 154 -6.99 3.89 -9.60
N ILE A 155 -6.39 3.59 -8.44
CA ILE A 155 -6.96 3.99 -7.15
C ILE A 155 -6.84 5.50 -6.94
N THR A 156 -7.77 6.11 -6.18
CA THR A 156 -7.66 7.53 -5.86
C THR A 156 -6.83 7.76 -4.60
N LEU A 157 -6.14 8.91 -4.53
CA LEU A 157 -5.28 9.26 -3.41
C LEU A 157 -6.02 9.29 -2.07
N GLY A 158 -7.27 9.79 -2.08
CA GLY A 158 -8.14 9.94 -0.91
C GLY A 158 -9.11 8.78 -0.70
N GLN A 159 -9.00 7.68 -1.45
CA GLN A 159 -9.88 6.52 -1.32
C GLN A 159 -9.84 5.97 0.11
N ALA A 160 -11.01 5.82 0.74
CA ALA A 160 -11.07 5.33 2.11
C ALA A 160 -10.47 3.91 2.22
N ALA A 161 -9.65 3.69 3.22
CA ALA A 161 -8.98 2.38 3.44
C ALA A 161 -9.98 1.22 3.56
N THR A 162 -11.19 1.50 4.04
CA THR A 162 -12.28 0.52 4.17
C THR A 162 -12.89 0.08 2.85
N THR A 163 -12.59 0.77 1.76
CA THR A 163 -13.10 0.44 0.40
C THR A 163 -12.03 -0.24 -0.46
N LEU A 164 -10.79 -0.34 0.04
CA LEU A 164 -9.73 -1.06 -0.64
C LEU A 164 -9.92 -2.58 -0.45
N SER A 165 -9.68 -3.35 -1.50
CA SER A 165 -9.52 -4.79 -1.39
C SER A 165 -8.27 -5.17 -0.59
N GLY A 166 -8.20 -6.41 -0.08
CA GLY A 166 -7.01 -6.89 0.63
C GLY A 166 -5.73 -6.77 -0.20
N GLY A 167 -5.80 -7.14 -1.49
CA GLY A 167 -4.66 -7.00 -2.41
C GLY A 167 -4.24 -5.55 -2.66
N GLU A 168 -5.19 -4.61 -2.79
CA GLU A 168 -4.87 -3.18 -2.91
C GLU A 168 -4.21 -2.64 -1.64
N ALA A 169 -4.75 -2.98 -0.47
CA ALA A 169 -4.17 -2.58 0.81
C ALA A 169 -2.73 -3.11 0.96
N GLN A 170 -2.49 -4.36 0.58
CA GLN A 170 -1.18 -4.98 0.58
C GLN A 170 -0.20 -4.24 -0.34
N ARG A 171 -0.61 -3.94 -1.58
CA ARG A 171 0.24 -3.21 -2.54
C ARG A 171 0.51 -1.77 -2.11
N VAL A 172 -0.42 -1.08 -1.44
CA VAL A 172 -0.15 0.23 -0.81
C VAL A 172 0.93 0.11 0.27
N LYS A 173 0.91 -0.97 1.08
CA LYS A 173 1.97 -1.24 2.07
C LYS A 173 3.31 -1.46 1.38
N LEU A 174 3.34 -2.28 0.33
CA LEU A 174 4.54 -2.54 -0.47
C LEU A 174 5.11 -1.24 -1.06
N ALA A 175 4.27 -0.42 -1.71
CA ALA A 175 4.69 0.87 -2.27
C ALA A 175 5.31 1.80 -1.23
N ARG A 176 4.77 1.82 -0.01
CA ARG A 176 5.34 2.59 1.10
C ARG A 176 6.74 2.10 1.50
N GLU A 177 6.95 0.79 1.55
CA GLU A 177 8.28 0.24 1.87
C GLU A 177 9.28 0.52 0.74
N LEU A 178 8.88 0.39 -0.52
CA LEU A 178 9.69 0.72 -1.70
C LEU A 178 10.12 2.19 -1.76
N ALA A 179 9.31 3.09 -1.22
CA ALA A 179 9.64 4.52 -1.16
C ALA A 179 10.71 4.85 -0.10
N LYS A 180 11.03 3.92 0.81
CA LYS A 180 12.07 4.09 1.83
C LYS A 180 13.46 3.78 1.26
N ARG A 181 14.49 4.21 1.99
CA ARG A 181 15.85 3.83 1.66
C ARG A 181 16.05 2.35 1.98
N ASP A 182 16.52 1.61 1.01
CA ASP A 182 16.82 0.20 1.12
C ASP A 182 18.26 -0.04 1.66
N THR A 183 18.42 -1.04 2.51
CA THR A 183 19.71 -1.45 3.08
C THR A 183 20.31 -2.68 2.38
N GLY A 184 19.51 -3.36 1.55
CA GLY A 184 19.91 -4.61 0.90
C GLY A 184 19.95 -5.82 1.84
N LYS A 185 19.42 -5.71 3.06
CA LYS A 185 19.40 -6.78 4.07
C LYS A 185 18.02 -6.99 4.69
N THR A 186 16.98 -6.62 3.97
CA THR A 186 15.61 -6.75 4.46
C THR A 186 15.00 -8.07 3.99
N LEU A 187 14.33 -8.77 4.90
CA LEU A 187 13.44 -9.89 4.57
C LEU A 187 12.03 -9.37 4.34
N TYR A 188 11.54 -9.49 3.12
CA TYR A 188 10.14 -9.21 2.78
C TYR A 188 9.34 -10.51 2.78
N ILE A 189 8.19 -10.50 3.43
CA ILE A 189 7.22 -11.61 3.42
C ILE A 189 5.95 -11.09 2.79
N LEU A 190 5.51 -11.72 1.70
CA LEU A 190 4.31 -11.36 0.96
C LEU A 190 3.38 -12.57 0.86
N ASP A 191 2.12 -12.36 1.21
CA ASP A 191 1.07 -13.37 1.14
C ASP A 191 0.13 -13.07 -0.03
N GLU A 192 0.16 -13.93 -1.06
CA GLU A 192 -0.63 -13.84 -2.29
C GLU A 192 -0.66 -12.43 -2.94
N PRO A 193 0.50 -11.80 -3.23
CA PRO A 193 0.56 -10.41 -3.69
C PRO A 193 -0.06 -10.19 -5.08
N THR A 194 -0.34 -11.26 -5.85
CA THR A 194 -0.96 -11.17 -7.18
C THR A 194 -2.47 -11.27 -7.17
N THR A 195 -3.09 -11.45 -5.99
CA THR A 195 -4.55 -11.55 -5.87
C THR A 195 -5.26 -10.33 -6.46
N GLY A 196 -6.15 -10.56 -7.43
CA GLY A 196 -6.92 -9.52 -8.11
C GLY A 196 -6.14 -8.69 -9.14
N LEU A 197 -4.93 -9.09 -9.51
CA LEU A 197 -4.14 -8.45 -10.56
C LEU A 197 -4.43 -9.04 -11.95
N HIS A 198 -4.39 -8.16 -12.96
CA HIS A 198 -4.33 -8.58 -14.36
C HIS A 198 -2.89 -8.97 -14.74
N PHE A 199 -2.73 -9.77 -15.79
CA PHE A 199 -1.40 -10.27 -16.22
C PHE A 199 -0.35 -9.18 -16.41
N HIS A 200 -0.74 -8.02 -16.94
CA HIS A 200 0.17 -6.88 -17.11
C HIS A 200 0.69 -6.36 -15.77
N ASP A 201 -0.18 -6.25 -14.78
CA ASP A 201 0.16 -5.73 -13.45
C ASP A 201 1.03 -6.73 -12.68
N ILE A 202 0.82 -8.04 -12.91
CA ILE A 202 1.69 -9.11 -12.36
C ILE A 202 3.12 -8.93 -12.87
N ALA A 203 3.29 -8.68 -14.17
CA ALA A 203 4.62 -8.46 -14.76
C ALA A 203 5.32 -7.22 -14.16
N GLN A 204 4.58 -6.15 -13.94
CA GLN A 204 5.12 -4.94 -13.28
C GLN A 204 5.53 -5.23 -11.83
N LEU A 205 4.67 -5.92 -11.06
CA LEU A 205 4.96 -6.31 -9.69
C LEU A 205 6.22 -7.19 -9.62
N LEU A 206 6.34 -8.19 -10.50
CA LEU A 206 7.51 -9.06 -10.57
C LEU A 206 8.79 -8.28 -10.90
N ALA A 207 8.73 -7.30 -11.81
CA ALA A 207 9.87 -6.44 -12.10
C ALA A 207 10.35 -5.68 -10.84
N VAL A 208 9.42 -5.17 -10.05
CA VAL A 208 9.72 -4.48 -8.78
C VAL A 208 10.33 -5.44 -7.74
N LEU A 209 9.76 -6.63 -7.58
CA LEU A 209 10.27 -7.64 -6.65
C LEU A 209 11.67 -8.11 -7.04
N ASN A 210 11.92 -8.32 -8.34
CA ASN A 210 13.25 -8.66 -8.85
C ASN A 210 14.27 -7.54 -8.57
N GLN A 211 13.89 -6.27 -8.74
CA GLN A 211 14.77 -5.15 -8.37
C GLN A 211 15.13 -5.16 -6.89
N LEU A 212 14.17 -5.42 -5.99
CA LEU A 212 14.44 -5.55 -4.54
C LEU A 212 15.43 -6.69 -4.26
N ARG A 213 15.23 -7.86 -4.88
CA ARG A 213 16.14 -9.00 -4.77
C ARG A 213 17.54 -8.63 -5.26
N ASP A 214 17.65 -8.02 -6.41
CA ASP A 214 18.93 -7.64 -7.03
C ASP A 214 19.70 -6.60 -6.20
N HIS A 215 19.00 -5.84 -5.34
CA HIS A 215 19.63 -4.96 -4.33
C HIS A 215 20.11 -5.71 -3.08
N GLY A 216 19.97 -7.02 -3.01
CA GLY A 216 20.50 -7.87 -1.93
C GLY A 216 19.44 -8.30 -0.90
N ASN A 217 18.18 -7.91 -1.06
CA ASN A 217 17.12 -8.30 -0.14
C ASN A 217 16.69 -9.75 -0.36
N THR A 218 16.11 -10.33 0.67
CA THR A 218 15.46 -11.64 0.62
C THR A 218 13.95 -11.46 0.54
N ILE A 219 13.31 -12.18 -0.38
CA ILE A 219 11.87 -12.10 -0.58
C ILE A 219 11.26 -13.49 -0.45
N VAL A 220 10.35 -13.66 0.48
CA VAL A 220 9.53 -14.87 0.65
C VAL A 220 8.12 -14.54 0.17
N ILE A 221 7.62 -15.31 -0.78
CA ILE A 221 6.30 -15.11 -1.37
C ILE A 221 5.50 -16.39 -1.21
N ILE A 222 4.32 -16.30 -0.62
CA ILE A 222 3.32 -17.37 -0.61
C ILE A 222 2.43 -17.13 -1.83
N GLU A 223 2.39 -18.06 -2.79
CA GLU A 223 1.68 -17.86 -4.05
C GLU A 223 1.21 -19.14 -4.69
N HIS A 224 0.16 -19.00 -5.51
CA HIS A 224 -0.41 -20.06 -6.36
C HIS A 224 -0.28 -19.70 -7.85
N ASN A 225 0.11 -18.48 -8.18
CA ASN A 225 0.25 -18.01 -9.55
C ASN A 225 1.52 -18.59 -10.18
N LEU A 226 1.33 -19.35 -11.27
CA LEU A 226 2.44 -20.04 -11.95
C LEU A 226 3.48 -19.07 -12.54
N ASP A 227 3.08 -17.87 -12.94
CA ASP A 227 4.02 -16.89 -13.50
C ASP A 227 4.95 -16.34 -12.41
N VAL A 228 4.47 -16.20 -11.17
CA VAL A 228 5.32 -15.86 -10.01
C VAL A 228 6.22 -17.04 -9.65
N ILE A 229 5.66 -18.25 -9.54
CA ILE A 229 6.39 -19.47 -9.18
C ILE A 229 7.57 -19.70 -10.15
N LYS A 230 7.37 -19.50 -11.45
CA LYS A 230 8.42 -19.64 -12.47
C LYS A 230 9.57 -18.65 -12.33
N THR A 231 9.39 -17.53 -11.64
CA THR A 231 10.42 -16.51 -11.44
C THR A 231 11.20 -16.66 -10.14
N ALA A 232 10.81 -17.62 -9.27
CA ALA A 232 11.45 -17.84 -7.98
C ALA A 232 12.86 -18.41 -8.16
N ASP A 233 13.84 -17.93 -7.40
CA ASP A 233 15.20 -18.52 -7.33
C ASP A 233 15.19 -19.84 -6.54
N TRP A 234 14.32 -19.94 -5.55
CA TRP A 234 14.12 -21.12 -4.72
C TRP A 234 12.63 -21.37 -4.49
N LEU A 235 12.19 -22.61 -4.71
CA LEU A 235 10.81 -23.04 -4.49
C LEU A 235 10.75 -23.96 -3.27
N ILE A 236 9.80 -23.73 -2.37
CA ILE A 236 9.50 -24.57 -1.22
C ILE A 236 8.07 -25.07 -1.37
N ASP A 237 7.90 -26.38 -1.51
CA ASP A 237 6.58 -27.03 -1.56
C ASP A 237 6.22 -27.58 -0.18
N MET A 238 5.09 -27.13 0.37
CA MET A 238 4.58 -27.52 1.69
C MET A 238 3.58 -28.68 1.65
N GLY A 239 3.41 -29.34 0.49
CA GLY A 239 2.54 -30.50 0.32
C GLY A 239 1.06 -30.17 0.07
N TYR A 240 0.23 -31.23 0.01
CA TYR A 240 -1.16 -31.15 -0.43
C TYR A 240 -2.17 -30.80 0.65
N GLU A 241 -1.84 -30.98 1.92
CA GLU A 241 -2.76 -30.80 3.04
C GLU A 241 -2.39 -29.61 3.88
N GLY A 242 -3.39 -28.80 4.25
CA GLY A 242 -3.26 -27.72 5.22
C GLY A 242 -3.76 -28.13 6.61
N GLY A 243 -3.41 -27.37 7.65
CA GLY A 243 -3.85 -27.62 9.03
C GLY A 243 -3.03 -28.69 9.75
N ASP A 244 -3.66 -29.45 10.66
CA ASP A 244 -2.99 -30.41 11.56
C ASP A 244 -2.30 -31.60 10.84
N GLY A 245 -2.66 -31.86 9.56
CA GLY A 245 -2.07 -32.91 8.71
C GLY A 245 -1.07 -32.41 7.68
N GLY A 246 -0.84 -31.09 7.60
CA GLY A 246 0.04 -30.46 6.60
C GLY A 246 1.21 -29.72 7.22
N GLY A 247 1.97 -29.05 6.37
CA GLY A 247 3.06 -28.17 6.81
C GLY A 247 4.44 -28.81 6.84
N GLU A 248 4.57 -30.03 6.34
CA GLU A 248 5.89 -30.62 6.07
C GLU A 248 6.41 -30.15 4.70
N VAL A 249 7.69 -29.84 4.64
CA VAL A 249 8.35 -29.50 3.37
C VAL A 249 8.49 -30.77 2.54
N VAL A 250 7.71 -30.88 1.47
CA VAL A 250 7.73 -32.04 0.56
C VAL A 250 8.86 -31.92 -0.45
N ALA A 251 9.12 -30.72 -0.96
CA ALA A 251 10.20 -30.46 -1.89
C ALA A 251 10.81 -29.07 -1.69
N GLY A 252 12.12 -28.97 -1.89
CA GLY A 252 12.84 -27.69 -2.03
C GLY A 252 13.69 -27.76 -3.29
N VAL A 253 13.46 -26.82 -4.23
CA VAL A 253 14.11 -26.82 -5.54
C VAL A 253 14.75 -25.48 -5.83
N LEU A 254 16.02 -25.52 -6.22
CA LEU A 254 16.73 -24.36 -6.79
C LEU A 254 16.31 -24.21 -8.26
N HIS A 255 15.77 -23.06 -8.60
CA HIS A 255 15.40 -22.74 -9.99
C HIS A 255 16.60 -22.16 -10.73
N TYR A 256 17.13 -22.89 -11.70
CA TYR A 256 18.12 -22.35 -12.64
C TYR A 256 17.40 -21.80 -13.88
N LEU A 257 17.86 -20.67 -14.39
CA LEU A 257 17.31 -19.90 -15.54
C LEU A 257 17.10 -20.70 -16.86
N PHE A 258 17.51 -21.97 -16.93
CA PHE A 258 17.46 -22.79 -18.15
C PHE A 258 16.96 -24.24 -17.94
N GLY A 259 16.07 -24.47 -17.01
CA GLY A 259 15.40 -25.77 -16.89
C GLY A 259 15.10 -26.13 -15.43
N VAL A 260 13.86 -26.45 -15.17
CA VAL A 260 13.40 -27.01 -13.90
C VAL A 260 13.97 -28.41 -13.76
N ARG A 261 14.96 -28.61 -12.91
CA ARG A 261 15.37 -29.96 -12.48
C ARG A 261 14.72 -30.21 -11.13
N LEU A 262 13.58 -30.88 -11.16
CA LEU A 262 12.93 -31.39 -9.96
C LEU A 262 13.82 -32.51 -9.38
N GLU A 263 14.54 -32.25 -8.33
CA GLU A 263 15.10 -33.30 -7.46
C GLU A 263 14.12 -33.54 -6.32
N LEU A 264 13.21 -34.49 -6.51
CA LEU A 264 12.42 -35.02 -5.44
C LEU A 264 13.36 -35.80 -4.50
N LYS A 265 13.72 -35.25 -3.37
CA LYS A 265 14.28 -36.05 -2.27
C LYS A 265 13.09 -36.70 -1.57
N GLY A 266 12.85 -37.95 -1.94
CA GLY A 266 11.96 -38.81 -1.17
C GLY A 266 12.47 -38.89 0.27
N ALA A 267 11.56 -38.67 1.23
CA ALA A 267 11.78 -39.00 2.61
C ALA A 267 12.08 -40.48 2.73
N ALA A 268 13.23 -40.82 3.30
CA ALA A 268 13.53 -42.14 3.82
C ALA A 268 13.22 -42.16 5.32
#